data_30f29ed6ec69f365396fd694a72709db
#
_entry.id   30f29ed6ec69f365396fd694a72709db
#
_cell.length_a   1.000
_cell.length_b   1.000
_cell.length_c   1.000
_cell.angle_alpha   90.00
_cell.angle_beta   90.00
_cell.angle_gamma   90.00
#
_symmetry.space_group_name_H-M   'P 1'
#
loop_
_entity.id
_entity.type
_entity.pdbx_description
1 polymer ?
#
loop_
_entity_poly.entity_id
_entity_poly.type
_entity_poly.pdbx_seq_one_letter_code
_entity_poly.pdbx_strand_id
1 'polypeptide(L)'
;MRQRRLGKNGPEVSALGYGAMSFTDFYGPASDAGSFALLDLMAENGVTHLDTSNVYGSGRSEALIGSYLATRPSARDKFVIATKAGISKDSDGKRKLDNSAAHLEAELDASLKRLGVDCVDLFYVHRREEARPIEQVVETLATLKAKGKTRAIGFSEIAPSSLRRAAAVDHIDAVQSEYSLWTRSPELGLVQACAELGTALVAFSPVGRSMLTDTPLRPEGLDRIPFLKVNPRFLPGNHEANLKVIARFRALAADMGEPTAAVSIAWLLAQGEHVLPIPGTRSLDHMREAIRGAEITLSTEDLQRIDAVLPIGWAHGDRYDAVQWVGPERYC
;
A
#
# COMPACT_ATOMS: atom_id res chain seq x y z
N MET A 1 -0.92 10.70 17.08
CA MET A 1 -0.51 9.67 16.08
C MET A 1 0.92 9.26 16.35
N ARG A 2 1.21 7.94 16.52
CA ARG A 2 2.58 7.41 16.67
C ARG A 2 3.39 7.71 15.40
N GLN A 3 4.70 7.95 15.54
CA GLN A 3 5.61 8.18 14.42
C GLN A 3 6.47 6.95 14.17
N ARG A 4 6.83 6.71 12.92
CA ARG A 4 7.75 5.67 12.45
C ARG A 4 8.67 6.25 11.39
N ARG A 5 9.78 5.58 11.13
CA ARG A 5 10.72 6.03 10.12
C ARG A 5 10.50 5.29 8.79
N LEU A 6 10.43 6.05 7.71
CA LEU A 6 10.31 5.52 6.34
C LEU A 6 11.71 5.12 5.81
N GLY A 7 12.20 3.95 6.25
CA GLY A 7 13.57 3.51 6.04
C GLY A 7 14.57 4.17 7.00
N LYS A 8 15.75 3.56 7.18
CA LYS A 8 16.74 3.99 8.20
C LYS A 8 17.21 5.45 8.05
N ASN A 9 17.22 5.96 6.81
CA ASN A 9 17.65 7.32 6.48
C ASN A 9 16.48 8.24 6.05
N GLY A 10 15.27 7.71 5.97
CA GLY A 10 14.08 8.43 5.52
C GLY A 10 13.47 9.33 6.58
N PRO A 11 12.45 10.10 6.19
CA PRO A 11 11.73 10.98 7.11
C PRO A 11 10.94 10.19 8.16
N GLU A 12 10.64 10.85 9.26
CA GLU A 12 9.61 10.38 10.18
C GLU A 12 8.24 10.61 9.56
N VAL A 13 7.38 9.60 9.63
CA VAL A 13 6.01 9.61 9.13
C VAL A 13 5.07 9.07 10.20
N SER A 14 3.79 9.36 10.08
CA SER A 14 2.79 8.68 10.90
C SER A 14 2.86 7.16 10.73
N ALA A 15 2.64 6.42 11.81
CA ALA A 15 2.61 4.95 11.79
C ALA A 15 1.52 4.40 10.84
N LEU A 16 0.51 5.21 10.54
CA LEU A 16 -0.53 4.96 9.54
C LEU A 16 -0.34 5.92 8.37
N GLY A 17 -0.26 5.39 7.14
CA GLY A 17 -0.34 6.18 5.92
C GLY A 17 -1.69 6.05 5.22
N TYR A 18 -1.77 6.53 3.99
CA TYR A 18 -2.99 6.47 3.18
C TYR A 18 -2.69 6.08 1.73
N GLY A 19 -3.44 5.07 1.22
CA GLY A 19 -3.38 4.63 -0.16
C GLY A 19 -4.35 5.40 -1.06
N ALA A 20 -3.85 6.33 -1.86
CA ALA A 20 -4.63 7.26 -2.67
C ALA A 20 -5.23 6.66 -3.96
N MET A 21 -5.15 5.33 -4.17
CA MET A 21 -5.88 4.65 -5.24
C MET A 21 -7.40 4.88 -5.09
N SER A 22 -7.90 5.06 -3.86
CA SER A 22 -9.29 5.35 -3.55
C SER A 22 -9.76 6.76 -3.94
N PHE A 23 -8.86 7.65 -4.36
CA PHE A 23 -9.22 8.91 -5.02
C PHE A 23 -9.63 8.74 -6.49
N THR A 24 -9.68 7.50 -6.95
CA THR A 24 -10.14 7.12 -8.30
C THR A 24 -11.37 6.22 -8.21
N ASP A 25 -12.00 5.97 -9.36
CA ASP A 25 -13.20 5.14 -9.43
C ASP A 25 -12.91 3.63 -9.39
N PHE A 26 -11.69 3.22 -9.04
CA PHE A 26 -11.27 1.80 -9.06
C PHE A 26 -12.12 0.90 -8.14
N TYR A 27 -12.47 1.38 -6.96
CA TYR A 27 -13.37 0.69 -6.02
C TYR A 27 -14.80 1.25 -6.03
N GLY A 28 -15.16 2.05 -7.02
CA GLY A 28 -16.43 2.73 -7.17
C GLY A 28 -16.26 4.26 -7.15
N PRO A 29 -17.33 5.03 -7.43
CA PRO A 29 -17.23 6.46 -7.69
C PRO A 29 -16.54 7.23 -6.55
N ALA A 30 -15.62 8.11 -6.91
CA ALA A 30 -14.91 9.02 -6.02
C ALA A 30 -15.17 10.47 -6.46
N SER A 31 -15.38 11.38 -5.50
CA SER A 31 -15.53 12.81 -5.75
C SER A 31 -14.33 13.58 -5.22
N ASP A 32 -13.98 14.69 -5.90
CA ASP A 32 -12.88 15.54 -5.47
C ASP A 32 -13.16 16.17 -4.10
N ALA A 33 -14.40 16.61 -3.85
CA ALA A 33 -14.81 17.15 -2.55
C ALA A 33 -14.65 16.13 -1.40
N GLY A 34 -15.07 14.87 -1.62
CA GLY A 34 -14.89 13.79 -0.64
C GLY A 34 -13.41 13.45 -0.41
N SER A 35 -12.61 13.46 -1.47
CA SER A 35 -11.17 13.23 -1.37
C SER A 35 -10.45 14.37 -0.64
N PHE A 36 -10.86 15.62 -0.86
CA PHE A 36 -10.33 16.77 -0.11
C PHE A 36 -10.70 16.71 1.36
N ALA A 37 -11.93 16.35 1.70
CA ALA A 37 -12.35 16.15 3.09
C ALA A 37 -11.54 15.05 3.81
N LEU A 38 -11.16 13.98 3.09
CA LEU A 38 -10.26 12.94 3.61
C LEU A 38 -8.85 13.50 3.86
N LEU A 39 -8.31 14.28 2.92
CA LEU A 39 -6.99 14.91 3.08
C LEU A 39 -6.99 15.91 4.26
N ASP A 40 -8.06 16.69 4.43
CA ASP A 40 -8.22 17.57 5.59
C ASP A 40 -8.27 16.75 6.90
N LEU A 41 -9.10 15.70 6.96
CA LEU A 41 -9.18 14.81 8.14
C LEU A 41 -7.82 14.20 8.49
N MET A 42 -7.06 13.75 7.49
CA MET A 42 -5.72 13.18 7.68
C MET A 42 -4.76 14.22 8.25
N ALA A 43 -4.72 15.43 7.66
CA ALA A 43 -3.86 16.52 8.11
C ALA A 43 -4.16 16.95 9.55
N GLU A 44 -5.45 16.95 9.95
CA GLU A 44 -5.92 17.28 11.30
C GLU A 44 -5.52 16.21 12.34
N ASN A 45 -5.46 14.93 11.92
CA ASN A 45 -5.15 13.80 12.80
C ASN A 45 -3.68 13.35 12.72
N GLY A 46 -2.83 14.09 12.01
CA GLY A 46 -1.41 13.83 11.92
C GLY A 46 -1.06 12.56 11.11
N VAL A 47 -1.89 12.19 10.12
CA VAL A 47 -1.56 11.19 9.10
C VAL A 47 -0.75 11.89 8.02
N THR A 48 0.52 11.53 7.88
CA THR A 48 1.48 12.28 7.07
C THR A 48 1.94 11.57 5.81
N HIS A 49 1.79 10.24 5.70
CA HIS A 49 2.26 9.48 4.54
C HIS A 49 1.14 9.29 3.52
N LEU A 50 1.28 9.90 2.33
CA LEU A 50 0.38 9.74 1.19
C LEU A 50 1.05 8.89 0.10
N ASP A 51 0.43 7.79 -0.27
CA ASP A 51 0.91 6.86 -1.29
C ASP A 51 0.02 6.90 -2.53
N THR A 52 0.55 7.36 -3.65
CA THR A 52 -0.13 7.41 -4.95
C THR A 52 0.65 6.68 -6.05
N SER A 53 0.27 6.82 -7.32
CA SER A 53 0.94 6.28 -8.49
C SER A 53 0.46 6.96 -9.78
N ASN A 54 1.35 7.03 -10.79
CA ASN A 54 1.05 7.53 -12.13
C ASN A 54 -0.14 6.80 -12.80
N VAL A 55 -0.32 5.50 -12.51
CA VAL A 55 -1.40 4.70 -13.12
C VAL A 55 -2.74 4.80 -12.39
N TYR A 56 -2.81 5.38 -11.20
CA TYR A 56 -4.07 5.48 -10.47
C TYR A 56 -5.01 6.49 -11.14
N GLY A 57 -6.05 5.95 -11.80
CA GLY A 57 -6.96 6.73 -12.63
C GLY A 57 -6.23 7.47 -13.78
N SER A 58 -5.15 6.87 -14.32
CA SER A 58 -4.31 7.49 -15.37
C SER A 58 -3.79 8.88 -14.97
N GLY A 59 -3.29 9.01 -13.75
CA GLY A 59 -2.76 10.25 -13.17
C GLY A 59 -3.77 11.10 -12.39
N ARG A 60 -5.06 10.71 -12.35
CA ARG A 60 -6.09 11.45 -11.62
C ARG A 60 -5.76 11.60 -10.12
N SER A 61 -5.27 10.54 -9.49
CA SER A 61 -4.92 10.58 -8.06
C SER A 61 -3.82 11.60 -7.77
N GLU A 62 -2.77 11.65 -8.59
CA GLU A 62 -1.70 12.65 -8.46
C GLU A 62 -2.20 14.07 -8.74
N ALA A 63 -3.00 14.25 -9.80
CA ALA A 63 -3.58 15.56 -10.15
C ALA A 63 -4.50 16.09 -9.05
N LEU A 64 -5.29 15.21 -8.41
CA LEU A 64 -6.15 15.58 -7.28
C LEU A 64 -5.31 16.02 -6.07
N ILE A 65 -4.26 15.28 -5.72
CA ILE A 65 -3.33 15.67 -4.64
C ILE A 65 -2.68 17.01 -4.99
N GLY A 66 -2.20 17.21 -6.22
CA GLY A 66 -1.64 18.49 -6.67
C GLY A 66 -2.62 19.65 -6.56
N SER A 67 -3.87 19.46 -6.94
CA SER A 67 -4.94 20.47 -6.79
C SER A 67 -5.22 20.80 -5.32
N TYR A 68 -5.20 19.79 -4.45
CA TYR A 68 -5.33 20.01 -3.00
C TYR A 68 -4.17 20.86 -2.46
N LEU A 69 -2.94 20.52 -2.81
CA LEU A 69 -1.74 21.26 -2.37
C LEU A 69 -1.75 22.71 -2.90
N ALA A 70 -2.18 22.92 -4.14
CA ALA A 70 -2.28 24.26 -4.73
C ALA A 70 -3.27 25.16 -3.99
N THR A 71 -4.37 24.59 -3.48
CA THR A 71 -5.38 25.35 -2.69
C THR A 71 -5.02 25.44 -1.21
N ARG A 72 -4.06 24.66 -0.72
CA ARG A 72 -3.59 24.60 0.68
C ARG A 72 -2.06 24.50 0.73
N PRO A 73 -1.32 25.59 0.40
CA PRO A 73 0.15 25.52 0.27
C PRO A 73 0.87 24.98 1.51
N SER A 74 0.37 25.26 2.72
CA SER A 74 0.94 24.73 3.97
C SER A 74 0.74 23.20 4.14
N ALA A 75 -0.09 22.57 3.32
CA ALA A 75 -0.31 21.13 3.41
C ALA A 75 0.87 20.33 2.83
N ARG A 76 1.70 20.92 1.92
CA ARG A 76 2.90 20.22 1.39
C ARG A 76 3.86 19.82 2.51
N ASP A 77 4.04 20.66 3.49
CA ASP A 77 4.93 20.41 4.63
C ASP A 77 4.36 19.37 5.62
N LYS A 78 3.08 19.09 5.52
CA LYS A 78 2.42 18.08 6.36
C LYS A 78 2.49 16.67 5.78
N PHE A 79 2.73 16.52 4.47
CA PHE A 79 2.67 15.24 3.80
C PHE A 79 4.00 14.80 3.21
N VAL A 80 4.38 13.57 3.52
CA VAL A 80 5.41 12.79 2.83
C VAL A 80 4.73 12.05 1.69
N ILE A 81 5.05 12.43 0.45
CA ILE A 81 4.36 11.96 -0.76
C ILE A 81 5.21 10.92 -1.46
N ALA A 82 4.64 9.73 -1.63
CA ALA A 82 5.19 8.65 -2.43
C ALA A 82 4.40 8.48 -3.73
N THR A 83 5.11 8.31 -4.85
CA THR A 83 4.51 7.91 -6.12
C THR A 83 5.29 6.78 -6.78
N LYS A 84 4.75 6.21 -7.86
CA LYS A 84 5.26 5.00 -8.49
C LYS A 84 5.17 5.07 -10.01
N ALA A 85 6.12 4.41 -10.71
CA ALA A 85 6.05 4.14 -12.13
C ALA A 85 6.58 2.74 -12.47
N GLY A 86 6.61 2.38 -13.77
CA GLY A 86 7.10 1.08 -14.24
C GLY A 86 5.99 0.15 -14.74
N ILE A 87 4.71 0.51 -14.56
CA ILE A 87 3.59 -0.10 -15.28
C ILE A 87 3.26 0.79 -16.47
N SER A 88 3.24 0.22 -17.66
CA SER A 88 3.03 0.89 -18.93
C SER A 88 2.03 0.14 -19.79
N LYS A 89 1.83 0.58 -21.02
CA LYS A 89 1.05 -0.10 -22.06
C LYS A 89 1.92 -0.27 -23.31
N ASP A 90 1.75 -1.38 -24.01
CA ASP A 90 2.35 -1.57 -25.33
C ASP A 90 1.54 -0.85 -26.43
N SER A 91 1.96 -1.03 -27.69
CA SER A 91 1.28 -0.45 -28.86
C SER A 91 -0.19 -0.87 -28.99
N ASP A 92 -0.54 -2.04 -28.47
CA ASP A 92 -1.89 -2.60 -28.51
C ASP A 92 -2.73 -2.20 -27.30
N GLY A 93 -2.18 -1.37 -26.40
CA GLY A 93 -2.83 -0.95 -25.17
C GLY A 93 -2.83 -2.00 -24.04
N LYS A 94 -2.14 -3.13 -24.22
CA LYS A 94 -1.99 -4.16 -23.20
C LYS A 94 -0.97 -3.74 -22.13
N ARG A 95 -1.19 -4.21 -20.92
CA ARG A 95 -0.27 -3.96 -19.80
C ARG A 95 1.13 -4.47 -20.10
N LYS A 96 2.11 -3.58 -19.96
CA LYS A 96 3.55 -3.83 -20.08
C LYS A 96 4.26 -3.35 -18.82
N LEU A 97 5.36 -4.00 -18.47
CA LEU A 97 6.28 -3.51 -17.44
C LEU A 97 7.50 -2.92 -18.14
N ASP A 98 7.89 -1.71 -17.74
CA ASP A 98 9.04 -1.02 -18.30
C ASP A 98 9.79 -0.29 -17.18
N ASN A 99 10.95 -0.84 -16.81
CA ASN A 99 11.83 -0.23 -15.81
C ASN A 99 13.08 0.38 -16.44
N SER A 100 13.03 0.74 -17.72
CA SER A 100 14.13 1.46 -18.37
C SER A 100 14.32 2.84 -17.74
N ALA A 101 15.57 3.32 -17.75
CA ALA A 101 15.91 4.64 -17.20
C ALA A 101 15.09 5.76 -17.86
N ALA A 102 14.95 5.71 -19.19
CA ALA A 102 14.18 6.69 -19.94
C ALA A 102 12.69 6.71 -19.54
N HIS A 103 12.06 5.53 -19.38
CA HIS A 103 10.66 5.43 -18.97
C HIS A 103 10.47 5.90 -17.53
N LEU A 104 11.28 5.42 -16.58
CA LEU A 104 11.14 5.80 -15.18
C LEU A 104 11.35 7.31 -14.96
N GLU A 105 12.32 7.91 -15.66
CA GLU A 105 12.56 9.35 -15.56
C GLU A 105 11.40 10.17 -16.17
N ALA A 106 10.93 9.80 -17.36
CA ALA A 106 9.82 10.49 -18.01
C ALA A 106 8.53 10.43 -17.20
N GLU A 107 8.22 9.27 -16.61
CA GLU A 107 7.03 9.09 -15.77
C GLU A 107 7.15 9.85 -14.45
N LEU A 108 8.34 9.90 -13.84
CA LEU A 108 8.56 10.71 -12.63
C LEU A 108 8.39 12.20 -12.95
N ASP A 109 8.94 12.70 -14.06
CA ASP A 109 8.76 14.09 -14.47
C ASP A 109 7.28 14.44 -14.69
N ALA A 110 6.53 13.54 -15.31
CA ALA A 110 5.10 13.71 -15.50
C ALA A 110 4.34 13.69 -14.15
N SER A 111 4.76 12.85 -13.20
CA SER A 111 4.20 12.77 -11.84
C SER A 111 4.47 14.05 -11.04
N LEU A 112 5.70 14.57 -11.07
CA LEU A 112 6.07 15.85 -10.45
C LEU A 112 5.20 16.99 -10.95
N LYS A 113 4.96 17.05 -12.27
CA LYS A 113 4.08 18.05 -12.90
C LYS A 113 2.63 17.91 -12.43
N ARG A 114 2.07 16.69 -12.35
CA ARG A 114 0.69 16.47 -11.87
C ARG A 114 0.53 16.82 -10.39
N LEU A 115 1.53 16.48 -9.57
CA LEU A 115 1.56 16.79 -8.14
C LEU A 115 1.85 18.28 -7.85
N GLY A 116 2.41 19.01 -8.83
CA GLY A 116 2.80 20.41 -8.65
C GLY A 116 3.96 20.59 -7.66
N VAL A 117 4.92 19.65 -7.65
CA VAL A 117 6.11 19.66 -6.80
C VAL A 117 7.39 19.41 -7.61
N ASP A 118 8.53 19.92 -7.15
CA ASP A 118 9.81 19.70 -7.80
C ASP A 118 10.48 18.37 -7.38
N CYS A 119 10.07 17.82 -6.25
CA CYS A 119 10.62 16.61 -5.67
C CYS A 119 9.55 15.83 -4.90
N VAL A 120 9.46 14.51 -5.11
CA VAL A 120 8.68 13.62 -4.24
C VAL A 120 9.56 13.07 -3.11
N ASP A 121 8.92 12.68 -2.00
CA ASP A 121 9.66 12.16 -0.86
C ASP A 121 10.09 10.70 -1.06
N LEU A 122 9.32 9.93 -1.84
CA LEU A 122 9.64 8.54 -2.17
C LEU A 122 9.15 8.18 -3.57
N PHE A 123 10.00 7.54 -4.36
CA PHE A 123 9.66 7.03 -5.69
C PHE A 123 9.85 5.53 -5.75
N TYR A 124 8.80 4.81 -6.15
CA TYR A 124 8.82 3.36 -6.27
C TYR A 124 8.87 2.88 -7.73
N VAL A 125 9.55 1.78 -7.96
CA VAL A 125 9.23 0.88 -9.07
C VAL A 125 7.98 0.08 -8.70
N HIS A 126 6.86 0.34 -9.41
CA HIS A 126 5.53 -0.19 -9.08
C HIS A 126 5.44 -1.70 -9.28
N ARG A 127 6.06 -2.21 -10.38
CA ARG A 127 6.22 -3.64 -10.65
C ARG A 127 7.53 -3.86 -11.38
N ARG A 128 8.23 -4.90 -11.00
CA ARG A 128 9.52 -5.22 -11.58
C ARG A 128 9.36 -5.82 -12.99
N GLU A 129 10.14 -5.32 -13.94
CA GLU A 129 10.41 -5.94 -15.23
C GLU A 129 11.44 -7.07 -15.00
N GLU A 130 11.01 -8.33 -15.03
CA GLU A 130 11.85 -9.48 -14.67
C GLU A 130 13.11 -9.60 -15.54
N ALA A 131 12.97 -9.29 -16.84
CA ALA A 131 14.08 -9.36 -17.80
C ALA A 131 15.21 -8.36 -17.52
N ARG A 132 14.94 -7.28 -16.75
CA ARG A 132 15.94 -6.28 -16.41
C ARG A 132 16.58 -6.59 -15.05
N PRO A 133 17.92 -6.67 -14.95
CA PRO A 133 18.60 -6.84 -13.66
C PRO A 133 18.18 -5.76 -12.67
N ILE A 134 17.83 -6.18 -11.45
CA ILE A 134 17.36 -5.23 -10.42
C ILE A 134 18.43 -4.20 -10.07
N GLU A 135 19.68 -4.58 -10.16
CA GLU A 135 20.85 -3.72 -9.91
C GLU A 135 20.84 -2.51 -10.85
N GLN A 136 20.60 -2.70 -12.14
CA GLN A 136 20.49 -1.60 -13.12
C GLN A 136 19.31 -0.68 -12.83
N VAL A 137 18.22 -1.22 -12.33
CA VAL A 137 17.05 -0.41 -11.93
C VAL A 137 17.40 0.43 -10.70
N VAL A 138 18.14 -0.11 -9.72
CA VAL A 138 18.60 0.65 -8.55
C VAL A 138 19.55 1.77 -8.96
N GLU A 139 20.50 1.53 -9.87
CA GLU A 139 21.38 2.57 -10.42
C GLU A 139 20.59 3.71 -11.08
N THR A 140 19.51 3.37 -11.79
CA THR A 140 18.58 4.36 -12.35
C THR A 140 17.91 5.18 -11.24
N LEU A 141 17.35 4.52 -10.22
CA LEU A 141 16.69 5.20 -9.11
C LEU A 141 17.66 6.09 -8.32
N ALA A 142 18.89 5.62 -8.08
CA ALA A 142 19.95 6.41 -7.45
C ALA A 142 20.30 7.66 -8.27
N THR A 143 20.32 7.55 -9.61
CA THR A 143 20.51 8.68 -10.50
C THR A 143 19.38 9.71 -10.38
N LEU A 144 18.12 9.27 -10.32
CA LEU A 144 16.97 10.16 -10.12
C LEU A 144 17.01 10.87 -8.76
N LYS A 145 17.48 10.16 -7.73
CA LYS A 145 17.73 10.72 -6.39
C LYS A 145 18.85 11.77 -6.44
N ALA A 146 19.96 11.48 -7.11
CA ALA A 146 21.06 12.44 -7.29
C ALA A 146 20.64 13.69 -8.07
N LYS A 147 19.70 13.56 -9.02
CA LYS A 147 19.10 14.69 -9.74
C LYS A 147 18.11 15.51 -8.87
N GLY A 148 17.84 15.09 -7.64
CA GLY A 148 16.90 15.77 -6.72
C GLY A 148 15.42 15.59 -7.05
N LYS A 149 15.06 14.65 -7.94
CA LYS A 149 13.65 14.38 -8.32
C LYS A 149 12.90 13.55 -7.27
N THR A 150 13.61 12.79 -6.47
CA THR A 150 13.08 12.04 -5.31
C THR A 150 14.08 12.05 -4.17
N ARG A 151 13.61 11.98 -2.93
CA ARG A 151 14.46 11.94 -1.73
C ARG A 151 14.82 10.51 -1.34
N ALA A 152 13.91 9.57 -1.57
CA ALA A 152 14.03 8.16 -1.23
C ALA A 152 13.57 7.28 -2.39
N ILE A 153 14.01 6.02 -2.40
CA ILE A 153 13.72 5.06 -3.46
C ILE A 153 13.16 3.75 -2.88
N GLY A 154 12.32 3.09 -3.67
CA GLY A 154 11.70 1.85 -3.24
C GLY A 154 11.23 0.95 -4.38
N PHE A 155 10.76 -0.22 -3.99
CA PHE A 155 10.15 -1.20 -4.89
C PHE A 155 8.80 -1.64 -4.35
N SER A 156 7.94 -2.15 -5.24
CA SER A 156 6.70 -2.79 -4.84
C SER A 156 6.66 -4.23 -5.32
N GLU A 157 6.23 -5.14 -4.43
CA GLU A 157 6.00 -6.55 -4.72
C GLU A 157 7.26 -7.30 -5.19
N ILE A 158 8.41 -7.06 -4.54
CA ILE A 158 9.65 -7.81 -4.76
C ILE A 158 9.88 -8.84 -3.65
N ALA A 159 10.56 -9.94 -4.00
CA ALA A 159 10.95 -10.99 -3.07
C ALA A 159 12.09 -10.55 -2.14
N PRO A 160 12.26 -11.20 -0.96
CA PRO A 160 13.36 -10.92 -0.04
C PRO A 160 14.75 -11.00 -0.69
N SER A 161 14.95 -11.95 -1.60
CA SER A 161 16.20 -12.11 -2.35
C SER A 161 16.47 -10.93 -3.28
N SER A 162 15.45 -10.44 -3.95
CA SER A 162 15.55 -9.25 -4.82
C SER A 162 15.82 -7.99 -4.01
N LEU A 163 15.21 -7.84 -2.82
CA LEU A 163 15.51 -6.73 -1.92
C LEU A 163 16.98 -6.75 -1.47
N ARG A 164 17.53 -7.92 -1.11
CA ARG A 164 18.95 -8.03 -0.71
C ARG A 164 19.91 -7.68 -1.86
N ARG A 165 19.60 -8.11 -3.09
CA ARG A 165 20.36 -7.74 -4.30
C ARG A 165 20.29 -6.23 -4.56
N ALA A 166 19.11 -5.65 -4.48
CA ALA A 166 18.91 -4.21 -4.64
C ALA A 166 19.69 -3.41 -3.61
N ALA A 167 19.60 -3.80 -2.33
CA ALA A 167 20.26 -3.16 -1.21
C ALA A 167 21.79 -3.27 -1.24
N ALA A 168 22.35 -4.19 -2.02
CA ALA A 168 23.79 -4.29 -2.25
C ALA A 168 24.33 -3.19 -3.20
N VAL A 169 23.44 -2.54 -3.97
CA VAL A 169 23.82 -1.44 -4.88
C VAL A 169 23.63 -0.08 -4.22
N ASP A 170 22.43 0.17 -3.66
CA ASP A 170 22.11 1.38 -2.88
C ASP A 170 21.03 1.03 -1.86
N HIS A 171 20.92 1.86 -0.81
CA HIS A 171 19.90 1.66 0.22
C HIS A 171 18.50 1.77 -0.39
N ILE A 172 17.65 0.77 -0.13
CA ILE A 172 16.24 0.77 -0.48
C ILE A 172 15.45 1.24 0.74
N ASP A 173 14.87 2.43 0.65
CA ASP A 173 14.19 3.07 1.77
C ASP A 173 12.88 2.35 2.12
N ALA A 174 12.14 1.87 1.11
CA ALA A 174 10.89 1.17 1.34
C ALA A 174 10.64 0.04 0.33
N VAL A 175 10.01 -1.04 0.81
CA VAL A 175 9.33 -2.03 -0.03
C VAL A 175 7.85 -2.00 0.27
N GLN A 176 7.02 -1.89 -0.77
CA GLN A 176 5.57 -1.95 -0.63
C GLN A 176 5.05 -3.32 -1.05
N SER A 177 4.35 -4.02 -0.16
CA SER A 177 3.79 -5.35 -0.43
C SER A 177 2.39 -5.50 0.15
N GLU A 178 1.55 -6.37 -0.44
CA GLU A 178 0.29 -6.74 0.18
C GLU A 178 0.57 -7.48 1.49
N TYR A 179 0.17 -6.87 2.61
CA TYR A 179 0.33 -7.46 3.93
C TYR A 179 -0.86 -7.16 4.82
N SER A 180 -1.43 -8.19 5.37
CA SER A 180 -2.59 -8.13 6.27
C SER A 180 -2.81 -9.50 6.93
N LEU A 181 -3.75 -9.59 7.86
CA LEU A 181 -4.24 -10.87 8.39
C LEU A 181 -4.76 -11.83 7.30
N TRP A 182 -5.10 -11.32 6.10
CA TRP A 182 -5.53 -12.14 4.97
C TRP A 182 -4.38 -12.54 4.03
N THR A 183 -3.28 -11.79 4.00
CA THR A 183 -2.11 -12.06 3.15
C THR A 183 -0.86 -11.96 4.02
N ARG A 184 -0.37 -13.11 4.50
CA ARG A 184 0.77 -13.21 5.41
C ARG A 184 2.06 -13.69 4.73
N SER A 185 2.08 -13.75 3.39
CA SER A 185 3.29 -14.11 2.63
C SER A 185 4.54 -13.27 2.94
N PRO A 186 4.47 -11.96 3.28
CA PRO A 186 5.65 -11.20 3.68
C PRO A 186 6.39 -11.78 4.89
N GLU A 187 5.72 -12.56 5.75
CA GLU A 187 6.35 -13.24 6.89
C GLU A 187 7.30 -14.37 6.47
N LEU A 188 7.27 -14.79 5.18
CA LEU A 188 8.20 -15.74 4.59
C LEU A 188 9.54 -15.11 4.21
N GLY A 189 10.01 -14.11 4.96
CA GLY A 189 11.32 -13.52 4.85
C GLY A 189 11.36 -12.03 4.52
N LEU A 190 10.29 -11.43 3.96
CA LEU A 190 10.32 -10.00 3.60
C LEU A 190 10.29 -9.09 4.83
N VAL A 191 9.47 -9.40 5.84
CA VAL A 191 9.44 -8.67 7.12
C VAL A 191 10.83 -8.65 7.75
N GLN A 192 11.48 -9.82 7.81
CA GLN A 192 12.82 -9.96 8.38
C GLN A 192 13.89 -9.22 7.56
N ALA A 193 13.87 -9.38 6.22
CA ALA A 193 14.81 -8.68 5.35
C ALA A 193 14.68 -7.16 5.44
N CYS A 194 13.46 -6.64 5.54
CA CYS A 194 13.22 -5.21 5.73
C CYS A 194 13.81 -4.72 7.06
N ALA A 195 13.58 -5.45 8.15
CA ALA A 195 14.14 -5.12 9.47
C ALA A 195 15.69 -5.13 9.46
N GLU A 196 16.32 -6.17 8.90
CA GLU A 196 17.76 -6.32 8.80
C GLU A 196 18.42 -5.20 7.99
N LEU A 197 17.80 -4.78 6.89
CA LEU A 197 18.33 -3.78 5.97
C LEU A 197 17.98 -2.34 6.36
N GLY A 198 17.10 -2.16 7.36
CA GLY A 198 16.59 -0.85 7.73
C GLY A 198 15.66 -0.26 6.66
N THR A 199 14.94 -1.11 5.94
CA THR A 199 13.97 -0.78 4.91
C THR A 199 12.56 -0.75 5.53
N ALA A 200 11.74 0.23 5.22
CA ALA A 200 10.33 0.22 5.63
C ALA A 200 9.52 -0.78 4.81
N LEU A 201 8.65 -1.56 5.46
CA LEU A 201 7.65 -2.40 4.81
C LEU A 201 6.32 -1.67 4.78
N VAL A 202 5.95 -1.12 3.64
CA VAL A 202 4.69 -0.40 3.42
C VAL A 202 3.62 -1.42 3.03
N ALA A 203 2.66 -1.64 3.93
CA ALA A 203 1.63 -2.68 3.79
C ALA A 203 0.38 -2.14 3.08
N PHE A 204 0.18 -2.49 1.80
CA PHE A 204 -1.07 -2.16 1.12
C PHE A 204 -2.16 -3.22 1.34
N SER A 205 -3.42 -2.84 1.12
CA SER A 205 -4.61 -3.65 1.42
C SER A 205 -4.65 -4.18 2.86
N PRO A 206 -4.33 -3.35 3.87
CA PRO A 206 -4.21 -3.80 5.27
C PRO A 206 -5.51 -4.34 5.87
N VAL A 207 -6.66 -3.97 5.30
CA VAL A 207 -7.99 -4.48 5.69
C VAL A 207 -8.56 -5.51 4.70
N GLY A 208 -7.66 -6.19 3.95
CA GLY A 208 -8.04 -7.31 3.08
C GLY A 208 -9.09 -6.97 2.04
N ARG A 209 -9.02 -5.79 1.40
CA ARG A 209 -9.98 -5.34 0.38
C ARG A 209 -11.43 -5.34 0.89
N SER A 210 -11.67 -4.73 2.05
CA SER A 210 -12.91 -4.67 2.85
C SER A 210 -13.29 -5.96 3.57
N MET A 211 -12.57 -7.06 3.42
CA MET A 211 -12.94 -8.31 4.09
C MET A 211 -12.71 -8.27 5.60
N LEU A 212 -11.67 -7.56 6.06
CA LEU A 212 -11.34 -7.41 7.48
C LEU A 212 -11.96 -6.12 8.08
N THR A 213 -13.25 -5.93 7.85
CA THR A 213 -14.04 -4.78 8.35
C THR A 213 -15.36 -5.27 8.94
N ASP A 214 -16.11 -4.39 9.60
CA ASP A 214 -17.44 -4.71 10.15
C ASP A 214 -18.47 -4.97 9.04
N THR A 215 -18.21 -4.44 7.84
CA THR A 215 -19.04 -4.62 6.64
C THR A 215 -18.24 -5.26 5.51
N PRO A 216 -17.87 -6.56 5.62
CA PRO A 216 -17.09 -7.23 4.58
C PRO A 216 -17.85 -7.24 3.26
N LEU A 217 -17.08 -7.14 2.16
CA LEU A 217 -17.66 -7.19 0.81
C LEU A 217 -18.46 -8.48 0.61
N ARG A 218 -19.71 -8.34 0.19
CA ARG A 218 -20.61 -9.45 -0.09
C ARG A 218 -20.60 -9.80 -1.59
N PRO A 219 -20.99 -11.03 -1.98
CA PRO A 219 -21.01 -11.45 -3.38
C PRO A 219 -21.75 -10.47 -4.30
N GLU A 220 -22.85 -9.89 -3.85
CA GLU A 220 -23.69 -8.95 -4.60
C GLU A 220 -22.98 -7.62 -4.92
N GLY A 221 -21.92 -7.30 -4.19
CA GLY A 221 -21.08 -6.11 -4.39
C GLY A 221 -19.99 -6.28 -5.42
N LEU A 222 -19.64 -7.52 -5.80
CA LEU A 222 -18.48 -7.84 -6.65
C LEU A 222 -18.63 -7.31 -8.08
N ASP A 223 -19.86 -7.25 -8.61
CA ASP A 223 -20.12 -6.76 -9.97
C ASP A 223 -19.63 -5.32 -10.20
N ARG A 224 -19.52 -4.56 -9.13
CA ARG A 224 -19.04 -3.16 -9.17
C ARG A 224 -17.53 -3.04 -9.16
N ILE A 225 -16.80 -4.15 -8.93
CA ILE A 225 -15.34 -4.17 -8.77
C ILE A 225 -14.75 -5.28 -9.65
N PRO A 226 -14.61 -5.05 -10.97
CA PRO A 226 -14.17 -6.07 -11.94
C PRO A 226 -12.87 -6.78 -11.53
N PHE A 227 -11.93 -6.07 -10.90
CA PHE A 227 -10.67 -6.64 -10.41
C PHE A 227 -10.88 -7.76 -9.37
N LEU A 228 -11.89 -7.62 -8.48
CA LEU A 228 -12.18 -8.63 -7.46
C LEU A 228 -13.05 -9.77 -8.00
N LYS A 229 -13.85 -9.54 -9.03
CA LYS A 229 -14.73 -10.54 -9.61
C LYS A 229 -13.96 -11.77 -10.14
N VAL A 230 -12.74 -11.58 -10.62
CA VAL A 230 -11.86 -12.65 -11.15
C VAL A 230 -10.82 -13.12 -10.13
N ASN A 231 -10.73 -12.47 -8.97
CA ASN A 231 -9.74 -12.82 -7.96
C ASN A 231 -10.14 -14.12 -7.25
N PRO A 232 -9.25 -15.13 -7.14
CA PRO A 232 -9.58 -16.45 -6.60
C PRO A 232 -10.22 -16.45 -5.21
N ARG A 233 -9.87 -15.50 -4.35
CA ARG A 233 -10.45 -15.38 -2.99
C ARG A 233 -11.91 -14.96 -2.97
N PHE A 234 -12.39 -14.35 -4.07
CA PHE A 234 -13.76 -13.86 -4.22
C PHE A 234 -14.61 -14.74 -5.15
N LEU A 235 -14.05 -15.81 -5.70
CA LEU A 235 -14.83 -16.78 -6.47
C LEU A 235 -15.80 -17.55 -5.58
N PRO A 236 -16.94 -18.00 -6.15
CA PRO A 236 -17.90 -18.83 -5.43
C PRO A 236 -17.24 -20.01 -4.70
N GLY A 237 -17.71 -20.32 -3.51
CA GLY A 237 -17.11 -21.32 -2.62
C GLY A 237 -15.99 -20.75 -1.74
N ASN A 238 -14.99 -20.10 -2.34
CA ASN A 238 -13.91 -19.45 -1.57
C ASN A 238 -14.41 -18.25 -0.80
N HIS A 239 -15.20 -17.39 -1.44
CA HIS A 239 -15.73 -16.17 -0.82
C HIS A 239 -16.60 -16.50 0.40
N GLU A 240 -17.54 -17.44 0.27
CA GLU A 240 -18.41 -17.86 1.37
C GLU A 240 -17.61 -18.51 2.50
N ALA A 241 -16.59 -19.32 2.19
CA ALA A 241 -15.70 -19.90 3.18
C ALA A 241 -14.92 -18.83 3.94
N ASN A 242 -14.38 -17.86 3.23
CA ASN A 242 -13.68 -16.72 3.81
C ASN A 242 -14.60 -15.88 4.71
N LEU A 243 -15.83 -15.60 4.29
CA LEU A 243 -16.82 -14.86 5.09
C LEU A 243 -17.14 -15.54 6.42
N LYS A 244 -17.22 -16.90 6.45
CA LYS A 244 -17.43 -17.66 7.68
C LYS A 244 -16.29 -17.50 8.68
N VAL A 245 -15.05 -17.51 8.21
CA VAL A 245 -13.87 -17.30 9.07
C VAL A 245 -13.83 -15.86 9.57
N ILE A 246 -14.06 -14.90 8.67
CA ILE A 246 -14.08 -13.46 9.01
C ILE A 246 -15.15 -13.12 10.03
N ALA A 247 -16.32 -13.80 10.01
CA ALA A 247 -17.35 -13.59 11.01
C ALA A 247 -16.85 -13.87 12.45
N ARG A 248 -15.95 -14.84 12.63
CA ARG A 248 -15.31 -15.13 13.93
C ARG A 248 -14.34 -14.02 14.33
N PHE A 249 -13.59 -13.48 13.38
CA PHE A 249 -12.68 -12.37 13.65
C PHE A 249 -13.44 -11.08 14.01
N ARG A 250 -14.56 -10.81 13.34
CA ARG A 250 -15.46 -9.70 13.71
C ARG A 250 -16.03 -9.85 15.13
N ALA A 251 -16.42 -11.07 15.49
CA ALA A 251 -16.87 -11.34 16.87
C ALA A 251 -15.77 -11.11 17.90
N LEU A 252 -14.52 -11.49 17.57
CA LEU A 252 -13.35 -11.21 18.42
C LEU A 252 -13.09 -9.70 18.57
N ALA A 253 -13.12 -8.94 17.46
CA ALA A 253 -12.94 -7.50 17.51
C ALA A 253 -14.04 -6.80 18.33
N ALA A 254 -15.28 -7.24 18.18
CA ALA A 254 -16.41 -6.76 18.99
C ALA A 254 -16.25 -7.07 20.49
N ASP A 255 -15.73 -8.26 20.84
CA ASP A 255 -15.39 -8.63 22.23
C ASP A 255 -14.27 -7.75 22.80
N MET A 256 -13.34 -7.31 21.95
CA MET A 256 -12.30 -6.34 22.31
C MET A 256 -12.84 -4.90 22.41
N GLY A 257 -14.09 -4.64 22.03
CA GLY A 257 -14.70 -3.32 22.01
C GLY A 257 -14.19 -2.39 20.89
N GLU A 258 -13.61 -2.95 19.82
CA GLU A 258 -12.96 -2.18 18.77
C GLU A 258 -13.54 -2.52 17.37
N PRO A 259 -13.53 -1.54 16.41
CA PRO A 259 -13.86 -1.83 15.02
C PRO A 259 -12.92 -2.88 14.43
N THR A 260 -13.45 -3.78 13.61
CA THR A 260 -12.66 -4.86 12.98
C THR A 260 -11.49 -4.32 12.15
N ALA A 261 -11.70 -3.22 11.42
CA ALA A 261 -10.64 -2.56 10.67
C ALA A 261 -9.54 -2.00 11.59
N ALA A 262 -9.91 -1.45 12.74
CA ALA A 262 -8.95 -0.93 13.71
C ALA A 262 -8.07 -2.05 14.28
N VAL A 263 -8.64 -3.21 14.64
CA VAL A 263 -7.87 -4.38 15.10
C VAL A 263 -6.93 -4.88 14.00
N SER A 264 -7.36 -4.89 12.73
CA SER A 264 -6.50 -5.28 11.59
C SER A 264 -5.30 -4.36 11.41
N ILE A 265 -5.49 -3.05 11.55
CA ILE A 265 -4.41 -2.05 11.49
C ILE A 265 -3.46 -2.20 12.69
N ALA A 266 -4.01 -2.35 13.91
CA ALA A 266 -3.23 -2.55 15.13
C ALA A 266 -2.37 -3.82 15.04
N TRP A 267 -2.92 -4.90 14.49
CA TRP A 267 -2.18 -6.14 14.27
C TRP A 267 -0.96 -5.93 13.34
N LEU A 268 -1.13 -5.22 12.21
CA LEU A 268 -0.01 -4.90 11.33
C LEU A 268 1.05 -4.08 12.04
N LEU A 269 0.65 -3.09 12.81
CA LEU A 269 1.58 -2.24 13.57
C LEU A 269 2.34 -3.01 14.66
N ALA A 270 1.81 -4.12 15.12
CA ALA A 270 2.47 -5.01 16.06
C ALA A 270 3.54 -5.93 15.41
N GLN A 271 3.58 -6.01 14.06
CA GLN A 271 4.56 -6.85 13.36
C GLN A 271 5.98 -6.26 13.29
N GLY A 272 6.15 -5.00 13.65
CA GLY A 272 7.46 -4.34 13.73
C GLY A 272 7.37 -2.83 13.51
N GLU A 273 8.33 -2.09 14.05
CA GLU A 273 8.40 -0.63 13.91
C GLU A 273 8.66 -0.17 12.47
N HIS A 274 9.14 -1.06 11.60
CA HIS A 274 9.37 -0.81 10.19
C HIS A 274 8.13 -1.12 9.30
N VAL A 275 7.01 -1.58 9.87
CA VAL A 275 5.78 -1.90 9.12
C VAL A 275 4.82 -0.71 9.14
N LEU A 276 4.41 -0.24 7.97
CA LEU A 276 3.61 0.98 7.76
C LEU A 276 2.36 0.64 6.93
N PRO A 277 1.18 0.41 7.54
CA PRO A 277 -0.06 0.18 6.79
C PRO A 277 -0.55 1.44 6.08
N ILE A 278 -1.02 1.27 4.84
CA ILE A 278 -1.59 2.32 3.99
C ILE A 278 -3.00 1.96 3.53
N PRO A 279 -4.01 1.95 4.42
CA PRO A 279 -5.39 1.75 4.00
C PRO A 279 -5.83 2.84 3.03
N GLY A 280 -6.65 2.46 2.05
CA GLY A 280 -7.35 3.39 1.16
C GLY A 280 -8.85 3.32 1.42
N THR A 281 -9.51 4.47 1.54
CA THR A 281 -10.95 4.56 1.73
C THR A 281 -11.51 5.82 1.08
N ARG A 282 -12.82 5.86 0.84
CA ARG A 282 -13.58 7.04 0.41
C ARG A 282 -14.50 7.56 1.52
N SER A 283 -14.51 6.89 2.67
CA SER A 283 -15.34 7.21 3.83
C SER A 283 -14.51 7.85 4.93
N LEU A 284 -14.97 8.98 5.45
CA LEU A 284 -14.37 9.63 6.63
C LEU A 284 -14.44 8.71 7.86
N ASP A 285 -15.52 7.96 8.02
CA ASP A 285 -15.69 7.05 9.16
C ASP A 285 -14.71 5.88 9.10
N HIS A 286 -14.53 5.25 7.92
CA HIS A 286 -13.51 4.21 7.76
C HIS A 286 -12.08 4.74 7.98
N MET A 287 -11.83 6.03 7.64
CA MET A 287 -10.54 6.63 7.96
C MET A 287 -10.37 6.84 9.46
N ARG A 288 -11.42 7.24 10.18
CA ARG A 288 -11.40 7.32 11.66
C ARG A 288 -11.16 5.95 12.31
N GLU A 289 -11.76 4.88 11.79
CA GLU A 289 -11.49 3.51 12.25
C GLU A 289 -10.02 3.13 12.03
N ALA A 290 -9.43 3.47 10.88
CA ALA A 290 -8.02 3.23 10.62
C ALA A 290 -7.10 4.04 11.55
N ILE A 291 -7.42 5.29 11.82
CA ILE A 291 -6.73 6.15 12.79
C ILE A 291 -6.83 5.54 14.20
N ARG A 292 -8.04 5.07 14.60
CA ARG A 292 -8.21 4.35 15.87
C ARG A 292 -7.29 3.14 15.98
N GLY A 293 -7.14 2.37 14.89
CA GLY A 293 -6.23 1.22 14.85
C GLY A 293 -4.76 1.57 15.10
N ALA A 294 -4.33 2.79 14.71
CA ALA A 294 -2.99 3.26 15.00
C ALA A 294 -2.77 3.67 16.47
N GLU A 295 -3.84 3.79 17.26
CA GLU A 295 -3.78 4.12 18.70
C GLU A 295 -3.80 2.86 19.57
N ILE A 296 -4.36 1.77 19.09
CA ILE A 296 -4.47 0.50 19.80
C ILE A 296 -3.08 -0.12 20.00
N THR A 297 -2.82 -0.64 21.18
CA THR A 297 -1.68 -1.52 21.46
C THR A 297 -2.22 -2.87 21.84
N LEU A 298 -1.98 -3.88 21.00
CA LEU A 298 -2.39 -5.25 21.26
C LEU A 298 -1.44 -5.91 22.25
N SER A 299 -2.00 -6.60 23.24
CA SER A 299 -1.24 -7.45 24.15
C SER A 299 -0.80 -8.75 23.46
N THR A 300 0.12 -9.48 24.08
CA THR A 300 0.50 -10.83 23.61
C THR A 300 -0.71 -11.77 23.57
N GLU A 301 -1.62 -11.66 24.52
CA GLU A 301 -2.85 -12.45 24.56
C GLU A 301 -3.78 -12.10 23.39
N ASP A 302 -3.95 -10.82 23.08
CA ASP A 302 -4.75 -10.38 21.93
C ASP A 302 -4.18 -10.93 20.61
N LEU A 303 -2.85 -10.87 20.42
CA LEU A 303 -2.20 -11.43 19.25
C LEU A 303 -2.41 -12.94 19.15
N GLN A 304 -2.33 -13.68 20.25
CA GLN A 304 -2.60 -15.12 20.28
C GLN A 304 -4.06 -15.44 19.93
N ARG A 305 -5.01 -14.66 20.45
CA ARG A 305 -6.45 -14.80 20.13
C ARG A 305 -6.70 -14.54 18.64
N ILE A 306 -6.07 -13.52 18.08
CA ILE A 306 -6.17 -13.20 16.65
C ILE A 306 -5.60 -14.34 15.80
N ASP A 307 -4.40 -14.85 16.13
CA ASP A 307 -3.76 -15.95 15.41
C ASP A 307 -4.55 -17.27 15.51
N ALA A 308 -5.23 -17.51 16.62
CA ALA A 308 -6.12 -18.67 16.77
C ALA A 308 -7.35 -18.61 15.87
N VAL A 309 -7.86 -17.40 15.57
CA VAL A 309 -9.01 -17.19 14.67
C VAL A 309 -8.58 -17.13 13.22
N LEU A 310 -7.46 -16.45 12.93
CA LEU A 310 -6.90 -16.21 11.59
C LEU A 310 -5.46 -16.73 11.50
N PRO A 311 -5.20 -18.04 11.58
CA PRO A 311 -3.85 -18.60 11.46
C PRO A 311 -3.27 -18.34 10.06
N ILE A 312 -1.94 -18.46 9.91
CA ILE A 312 -1.29 -18.36 8.60
C ILE A 312 -1.94 -19.36 7.63
N GLY A 313 -2.30 -18.89 6.43
CA GLY A 313 -2.88 -19.74 5.39
C GLY A 313 -4.38 -20.02 5.51
N TRP A 314 -5.10 -19.36 6.42
CA TRP A 314 -6.55 -19.56 6.60
C TRP A 314 -7.39 -19.14 5.40
N ALA A 315 -6.90 -18.23 4.55
CA ALA A 315 -7.65 -17.68 3.42
C ALA A 315 -7.83 -18.71 2.30
N HIS A 316 -9.06 -18.94 1.90
CA HIS A 316 -9.40 -19.79 0.75
C HIS A 316 -9.17 -19.04 -0.56
N GLY A 317 -8.48 -19.68 -1.50
CA GLY A 317 -8.11 -19.11 -2.80
C GLY A 317 -6.76 -18.39 -2.79
N ASP A 318 -6.10 -18.37 -3.96
CA ASP A 318 -4.85 -17.63 -4.14
C ASP A 318 -5.12 -16.12 -4.08
N ARG A 319 -4.09 -15.35 -3.78
CA ARG A 319 -4.09 -13.89 -3.71
C ARG A 319 -4.45 -13.25 -5.05
N TYR A 320 -3.98 -13.84 -6.14
CA TYR A 320 -4.14 -13.36 -7.50
C TYR A 320 -4.40 -14.51 -8.48
N ASP A 321 -5.09 -14.21 -9.59
CA ASP A 321 -5.13 -15.09 -10.75
C ASP A 321 -3.82 -14.98 -11.58
N ALA A 322 -3.71 -15.76 -12.65
CA ALA A 322 -2.50 -15.79 -13.49
C ALA A 322 -2.16 -14.42 -14.12
N VAL A 323 -3.16 -13.59 -14.42
CA VAL A 323 -2.97 -12.26 -15.01
C VAL A 323 -2.52 -11.26 -13.95
N GLN A 324 -3.13 -11.32 -12.79
CA GLN A 324 -2.81 -10.45 -11.65
C GLN A 324 -1.41 -10.74 -11.08
N TRP A 325 -0.90 -11.97 -11.24
CA TRP A 325 0.46 -12.37 -10.86
C TRP A 325 1.57 -11.84 -11.79
N VAL A 326 1.23 -11.18 -12.89
CA VAL A 326 2.25 -10.56 -13.75
C VAL A 326 2.84 -9.32 -13.04
N GLY A 327 4.11 -9.42 -12.68
CA GLY A 327 4.88 -8.34 -12.03
C GLY A 327 5.16 -8.48 -10.55
N PRO A 328 4.23 -8.98 -9.67
CA PRO A 328 4.61 -9.36 -8.32
C PRO A 328 5.58 -10.54 -8.31
N GLU A 329 6.66 -10.46 -7.54
CA GLU A 329 7.56 -11.59 -7.34
C GLU A 329 6.96 -12.55 -6.29
N ARG A 330 7.13 -13.85 -6.52
CA ARG A 330 6.78 -14.88 -5.56
C ARG A 330 7.94 -15.12 -4.60
N TYR A 331 7.65 -15.46 -3.36
CA TYR A 331 8.68 -15.67 -2.33
C TYR A 331 9.21 -17.13 -2.31
N CYS A 332 8.48 -18.02 -2.96
CA CYS A 332 8.82 -19.45 -3.10
C CYS A 332 8.27 -20.00 -4.42
#